data_4dd1e5ce6945b53ddbbd4a63ead744e8
#
_entry.id   4dd1e5ce6945b53ddbbd4a63ead744e8
#
_cell.length_a   1.000
_cell.length_b   1.000
_cell.length_c   1.000
_cell.angle_alpha   90.00
_cell.angle_beta   90.00
_cell.angle_gamma   90.00
#
_symmetry.space_group_name_H-M   'P 1'
#
loop_
_entity.id
_entity.type
_entity.pdbx_description
1 polymer ?
#
loop_
_entity_poly.entity_id
_entity_poly.type
_entity_poly.pdbx_seq_one_letter_code
_entity_poly.pdbx_strand_id
1 'polypeptide(L)'
;MTLRLRPVRRADLDMLERWWADPEAQGRHNWFGFAPDGELRRRFEQDGLLGPERGNLVVELEDGNLAGDVSYYAVYHGPNPGSRAFNIGIALLPAHRGHGHGAEAQRQLAAYLFAHTRVERLEASTDVENTAEQRALERAGFTREAVLRHAQYRDGGFHDMVLYSRLRGDRPSQV
;
A
#
# COMPACT_ATOMS: atom_id res chain seq x y z
N MET A 1 -8.10 -18.77 0.29
CA MET A 1 -7.56 -18.35 -1.02
C MET A 1 -6.17 -17.81 -0.77
N THR A 2 -5.19 -18.43 -1.38
CA THR A 2 -3.78 -18.06 -1.21
C THR A 2 -3.44 -16.98 -2.24
N LEU A 3 -2.76 -15.93 -1.81
CA LEU A 3 -2.17 -14.91 -2.67
C LEU A 3 -0.67 -14.80 -2.35
N ARG A 4 0.09 -14.23 -3.28
CA ARG A 4 1.50 -13.91 -3.05
C ARG A 4 1.82 -12.52 -3.56
N LEU A 5 2.77 -11.88 -2.92
CA LEU A 5 3.40 -10.67 -3.43
C LEU A 5 4.57 -11.06 -4.35
N ARG A 6 4.70 -10.38 -5.47
CA ARG A 6 5.87 -10.48 -6.34
C ARG A 6 6.27 -9.13 -6.94
N PRO A 7 7.52 -8.98 -7.38
CA PRO A 7 7.93 -7.81 -8.15
C PRO A 7 7.08 -7.62 -9.41
N VAL A 8 6.91 -6.37 -9.78
CA VAL A 8 6.30 -6.00 -11.08
C VAL A 8 7.19 -6.52 -12.21
N ARG A 9 6.58 -7.08 -13.24
CA ARG A 9 7.25 -7.53 -14.46
C ARG A 9 6.90 -6.59 -15.61
N ARG A 10 7.74 -6.54 -16.64
CA ARG A 10 7.47 -5.74 -17.85
C ARG A 10 6.09 -6.05 -18.46
N ALA A 11 5.67 -7.30 -18.44
CA ALA A 11 4.36 -7.72 -18.95
C ALA A 11 3.17 -7.19 -18.15
N ASP A 12 3.37 -6.75 -16.91
CA ASP A 12 2.30 -6.21 -16.08
C ASP A 12 2.04 -4.71 -16.36
N LEU A 13 2.99 -4.01 -17.00
CA LEU A 13 2.97 -2.55 -17.09
C LEU A 13 1.74 -2.01 -17.83
N ASP A 14 1.34 -2.62 -18.94
CA ASP A 14 0.17 -2.18 -19.73
C ASP A 14 -1.13 -2.24 -18.90
N MET A 15 -1.25 -3.28 -18.08
CA MET A 15 -2.41 -3.45 -17.21
C MET A 15 -2.37 -2.45 -16.04
N LEU A 16 -1.20 -2.29 -15.41
CA LEU A 16 -1.04 -1.35 -14.29
C LEU A 16 -1.25 0.10 -14.73
N GLU A 17 -0.76 0.52 -15.91
CA GLU A 17 -1.00 1.86 -16.44
C GLU A 17 -2.49 2.13 -16.64
N ARG A 18 -3.21 1.20 -17.28
CA ARG A 18 -4.66 1.31 -17.45
C ARG A 18 -5.39 1.38 -16.12
N TRP A 19 -5.03 0.51 -15.19
CA TRP A 19 -5.66 0.46 -13.89
C TRP A 19 -5.39 1.71 -13.05
N TRP A 20 -4.15 2.19 -13.02
CA TRP A 20 -3.82 3.41 -12.26
C TRP A 20 -4.42 4.69 -12.87
N ALA A 21 -4.73 4.68 -14.17
CA ALA A 21 -5.39 5.77 -14.85
C ALA A 21 -6.94 5.71 -14.77
N ASP A 22 -7.51 4.66 -14.19
CA ASP A 22 -8.96 4.45 -14.12
C ASP A 22 -9.51 4.86 -12.73
N PRO A 23 -10.27 5.97 -12.64
CA PRO A 23 -10.87 6.41 -11.37
C PRO A 23 -11.77 5.37 -10.71
N GLU A 24 -12.52 4.60 -11.50
CA GLU A 24 -13.43 3.57 -10.98
C GLU A 24 -12.64 2.39 -10.38
N ALA A 25 -11.57 1.98 -11.07
CA ALA A 25 -10.70 0.93 -10.59
C ALA A 25 -9.95 1.33 -9.31
N GLN A 26 -9.49 2.58 -9.22
CA GLN A 26 -8.85 3.10 -8.01
C GLN A 26 -9.87 3.29 -6.87
N GLY A 27 -11.08 3.72 -7.21
CA GLY A 27 -12.13 4.02 -6.24
C GLY A 27 -11.91 5.34 -5.50
N ARG A 28 -12.94 5.77 -4.79
CA ARG A 28 -13.02 7.11 -4.17
C ARG A 28 -11.91 7.45 -3.17
N HIS A 29 -11.24 6.46 -2.59
CA HIS A 29 -10.22 6.67 -1.57
C HIS A 29 -8.79 6.66 -2.11
N ASN A 30 -8.57 6.18 -3.35
CA ASN A 30 -7.24 6.04 -3.96
C ASN A 30 -7.08 6.86 -5.25
N TRP A 31 -8.09 7.62 -5.68
CA TRP A 31 -7.99 8.45 -6.85
C TRP A 31 -7.52 9.87 -6.50
N PHE A 32 -6.35 10.24 -7.00
CA PHE A 32 -5.71 11.55 -6.78
C PHE A 32 -5.49 12.35 -8.06
N GLY A 33 -6.14 11.96 -9.16
CA GLY A 33 -5.94 12.55 -10.47
C GLY A 33 -4.99 11.75 -11.36
N PHE A 34 -4.81 12.22 -12.58
CA PHE A 34 -3.97 11.56 -13.57
C PHE A 34 -2.48 11.76 -13.26
N ALA A 35 -1.69 10.70 -13.43
CA ALA A 35 -0.25 10.79 -13.47
C ALA A 35 0.24 11.15 -14.89
N PRO A 36 1.43 11.74 -15.06
CA PRO A 36 2.03 11.95 -16.36
C PRO A 36 2.20 10.65 -17.14
N ASP A 37 1.91 10.71 -18.46
CA ASP A 37 2.08 9.56 -19.35
C ASP A 37 3.49 8.98 -19.30
N GLY A 38 3.58 7.66 -19.26
CA GLY A 38 4.83 6.91 -19.22
C GLY A 38 5.61 7.03 -17.89
N GLU A 39 5.05 7.64 -16.84
CA GLU A 39 5.73 7.75 -15.54
C GLU A 39 6.01 6.37 -14.92
N LEU A 40 5.04 5.46 -14.96
CA LEU A 40 5.20 4.10 -14.45
C LEU A 40 6.36 3.37 -15.15
N ARG A 41 6.44 3.48 -16.49
CA ARG A 41 7.51 2.85 -17.27
C ARG A 41 8.86 3.44 -16.97
N ARG A 42 8.98 4.76 -16.87
CA ARG A 42 10.24 5.42 -16.50
C ARG A 42 10.73 4.94 -15.13
N ARG A 43 9.84 4.85 -14.15
CA ARG A 43 10.17 4.32 -12.82
C ARG A 43 10.58 2.85 -12.88
N PHE A 44 9.86 2.04 -13.68
CA PHE A 44 10.21 0.64 -13.86
C PHE A 44 11.60 0.46 -14.49
N GLU A 45 11.94 1.25 -15.52
CA GLU A 45 13.27 1.22 -16.14
C GLU A 45 14.38 1.68 -15.19
N GLN A 46 14.06 2.55 -14.26
CA GLN A 46 15.02 3.10 -13.31
C GLN A 46 15.39 2.10 -12.20
N ASP A 47 14.42 1.44 -11.59
CA ASP A 47 14.64 0.62 -10.39
C ASP A 47 13.74 -0.64 -10.31
N GLY A 48 13.02 -0.98 -11.38
CA GLY A 48 12.08 -2.11 -11.39
C GLY A 48 10.88 -1.91 -10.47
N LEU A 49 10.57 -0.67 -10.07
CA LEU A 49 9.58 -0.30 -9.05
C LEU A 49 9.88 -0.94 -7.67
N LEU A 50 11.14 -1.22 -7.36
CA LEU A 50 11.55 -1.86 -6.10
C LEU A 50 12.81 -1.19 -5.54
N GLY A 51 12.76 0.12 -5.40
CA GLY A 51 13.87 0.93 -4.86
C GLY A 51 13.94 0.92 -3.33
N PRO A 52 15.03 1.46 -2.77
CA PRO A 52 15.26 1.48 -1.32
C PRO A 52 14.36 2.45 -0.55
N GLU A 53 13.84 3.48 -1.22
CA GLU A 53 13.00 4.52 -0.61
C GLU A 53 11.52 4.37 -0.96
N ARG A 54 11.21 3.65 -2.02
CA ARG A 54 9.84 3.36 -2.45
C ARG A 54 9.80 2.13 -3.33
N GLY A 55 8.67 1.44 -3.31
CA GLY A 55 8.47 0.31 -4.21
C GLY A 55 7.02 -0.10 -4.33
N ASN A 56 6.77 -0.92 -5.35
CA ASN A 56 5.47 -1.54 -5.62
C ASN A 56 5.66 -3.04 -5.85
N LEU A 57 4.78 -3.84 -5.29
CA LEU A 57 4.68 -5.28 -5.56
C LEU A 57 3.26 -5.58 -6.03
N VAL A 58 3.09 -6.48 -6.97
CA VAL A 58 1.76 -6.93 -7.38
C VAL A 58 1.25 -8.01 -6.46
N VAL A 59 -0.07 -8.03 -6.25
CA VAL A 59 -0.81 -9.05 -5.53
C VAL A 59 -1.30 -10.07 -6.56
N GLU A 60 -0.65 -11.23 -6.61
CA GLU A 60 -0.98 -12.32 -7.53
C GLU A 60 -1.75 -13.41 -6.82
N LEU A 61 -2.86 -13.85 -7.39
CA LEU A 61 -3.67 -14.96 -6.90
C LEU A 61 -3.13 -16.31 -7.38
N GLU A 62 -3.61 -17.40 -6.82
CA GLU A 62 -3.21 -18.78 -7.18
C GLU A 62 -3.41 -19.12 -8.66
N ASP A 63 -4.44 -18.56 -9.29
CA ASP A 63 -4.73 -18.71 -10.71
C ASP A 63 -3.85 -17.88 -11.64
N GLY A 64 -2.91 -17.09 -11.06
CA GLY A 64 -2.01 -16.19 -11.78
C GLY A 64 -2.61 -14.81 -12.12
N ASN A 65 -3.89 -14.57 -11.81
CA ASN A 65 -4.50 -13.27 -12.00
C ASN A 65 -3.97 -12.25 -10.99
N LEU A 66 -3.91 -10.98 -11.39
CA LEU A 66 -3.52 -9.90 -10.50
C LEU A 66 -4.76 -9.33 -9.81
N ALA A 67 -4.74 -9.30 -8.49
CA ALA A 67 -5.80 -8.74 -7.67
C ALA A 67 -5.58 -7.26 -7.35
N GLY A 68 -4.34 -6.79 -7.48
CA GLY A 68 -3.98 -5.43 -7.11
C GLY A 68 -2.48 -5.22 -6.96
N ASP A 69 -2.12 -4.13 -6.30
CA ASP A 69 -0.75 -3.87 -5.87
C ASP A 69 -0.68 -3.37 -4.43
N VAL A 70 0.48 -3.53 -3.84
CA VAL A 70 0.88 -2.91 -2.58
C VAL A 70 2.10 -2.04 -2.84
N SER A 71 2.20 -0.96 -2.08
CA SER A 71 3.30 -0.01 -2.20
C SER A 71 3.92 0.31 -0.85
N TYR A 72 5.14 0.83 -0.88
CA TYR A 72 5.77 1.44 0.28
C TYR A 72 6.58 2.67 -0.13
N TYR A 73 6.69 3.63 0.76
CA TYR A 73 7.60 4.76 0.62
C TYR A 73 8.15 5.19 1.98
N ALA A 74 9.39 5.68 1.97
CA ALA A 74 10.06 6.10 3.19
C ALA A 74 9.44 7.38 3.75
N VAL A 75 9.27 7.40 5.07
CA VAL A 75 8.93 8.56 5.88
C VAL A 75 9.95 8.72 7.00
N TYR A 76 10.19 9.95 7.44
CA TYR A 76 11.23 10.26 8.42
C TYR A 76 10.65 11.04 9.60
N HIS A 77 10.81 10.49 10.80
CA HIS A 77 10.36 11.10 12.07
C HIS A 77 11.47 11.87 12.79
N GLY A 78 12.59 12.06 12.14
CA GLY A 78 13.73 12.82 12.65
C GLY A 78 14.82 12.95 11.61
N PRO A 79 15.89 13.74 11.89
CA PRO A 79 16.92 14.09 10.92
C PRO A 79 17.92 12.97 10.66
N ASN A 80 17.97 11.93 11.48
CA ASN A 80 18.95 10.85 11.32
C ASN A 80 18.34 9.64 10.56
N PRO A 81 19.18 8.83 9.90
CA PRO A 81 18.72 7.67 9.13
C PRO A 81 17.97 6.61 9.97
N GLY A 82 18.21 6.55 11.27
CA GLY A 82 17.51 5.64 12.18
C GLY A 82 16.05 6.02 12.43
N SER A 83 15.65 7.25 12.09
CA SER A 83 14.27 7.72 12.19
C SER A 83 13.40 7.35 10.97
N ARG A 84 13.94 6.56 10.04
CA ARG A 84 13.20 6.11 8.86
C ARG A 84 12.16 5.06 9.23
N ALA A 85 10.95 5.25 8.73
CA ALA A 85 9.88 4.27 8.68
C ALA A 85 9.43 4.08 7.22
N PHE A 86 8.57 3.12 6.95
CA PHE A 86 7.86 3.05 5.67
C PHE A 86 6.36 3.26 5.88
N ASN A 87 5.78 4.12 5.07
CA ASN A 87 4.34 4.17 4.90
C ASN A 87 3.96 3.16 3.81
N ILE A 88 2.98 2.31 4.07
CA ILE A 88 2.49 1.31 3.11
C ILE A 88 1.14 1.70 2.56
N GLY A 89 0.86 1.26 1.33
CA GLY A 89 -0.43 1.44 0.67
C GLY A 89 -0.85 0.19 -0.06
N ILE A 90 -2.14 0.13 -0.37
CA ILE A 90 -2.74 -0.96 -1.15
C ILE A 90 -3.82 -0.42 -2.07
N ALA A 91 -3.88 -0.97 -3.26
CA ALA A 91 -5.02 -0.82 -4.15
C ALA A 91 -5.42 -2.20 -4.71
N LEU A 92 -6.69 -2.57 -4.56
CA LEU A 92 -7.24 -3.81 -5.12
C LEU A 92 -8.23 -3.48 -6.23
N LEU A 93 -8.19 -4.27 -7.30
CA LEU A 93 -9.21 -4.24 -8.34
C LEU A 93 -10.59 -4.49 -7.73
N PRO A 94 -11.66 -3.84 -8.20
CA PRO A 94 -13.01 -3.95 -7.63
C PRO A 94 -13.48 -5.40 -7.43
N ALA A 95 -13.22 -6.27 -8.40
CA ALA A 95 -13.59 -7.69 -8.36
C ALA A 95 -12.93 -8.49 -7.23
N HIS A 96 -11.83 -7.99 -6.65
CA HIS A 96 -11.05 -8.68 -5.60
C HIS A 96 -11.19 -8.04 -4.22
N ARG A 97 -12.05 -7.03 -4.09
CA ARG A 97 -12.35 -6.38 -2.79
C ARG A 97 -13.32 -7.25 -1.98
N GLY A 98 -13.29 -7.10 -0.65
CA GLY A 98 -14.22 -7.81 0.25
C GLY A 98 -13.89 -9.28 0.53
N HIS A 99 -12.82 -9.85 -0.05
CA HIS A 99 -12.45 -11.27 0.09
C HIS A 99 -11.29 -11.52 1.07
N GLY A 100 -10.89 -10.50 1.85
CA GLY A 100 -9.77 -10.62 2.79
C GLY A 100 -8.38 -10.43 2.16
N HIS A 101 -8.28 -10.29 0.84
CA HIS A 101 -7.01 -10.14 0.12
C HIS A 101 -6.21 -8.91 0.61
N GLY A 102 -6.88 -7.80 0.99
CA GLY A 102 -6.22 -6.60 1.48
C GLY A 102 -5.45 -6.83 2.77
N ALA A 103 -6.06 -7.48 3.74
CA ALA A 103 -5.40 -7.79 5.01
C ALA A 103 -4.20 -8.73 4.81
N GLU A 104 -4.36 -9.77 4.00
CA GLU A 104 -3.30 -10.73 3.73
C GLU A 104 -2.13 -10.10 2.96
N ALA A 105 -2.41 -9.29 1.93
CA ALA A 105 -1.37 -8.61 1.15
C ALA A 105 -0.55 -7.64 2.02
N GLN A 106 -1.21 -6.85 2.88
CA GLN A 106 -0.53 -5.94 3.80
C GLN A 106 0.27 -6.70 4.87
N ARG A 107 -0.24 -7.82 5.36
CA ARG A 107 0.50 -8.69 6.28
C ARG A 107 1.77 -9.24 5.65
N GLN A 108 1.70 -9.70 4.39
CA GLN A 108 2.87 -10.18 3.64
C GLN A 108 3.86 -9.04 3.35
N LEU A 109 3.38 -7.85 2.97
CA LEU A 109 4.25 -6.69 2.75
C LEU A 109 4.99 -6.31 4.03
N ALA A 110 4.29 -6.26 5.16
CA ALA A 110 4.91 -5.97 6.45
C ALA A 110 5.98 -7.00 6.81
N ALA A 111 5.70 -8.29 6.63
CA ALA A 111 6.68 -9.36 6.85
C ALA A 111 7.90 -9.21 5.93
N TYR A 112 7.69 -8.91 4.64
CA TYR A 112 8.75 -8.67 3.67
C TYR A 112 9.64 -7.48 4.09
N LEU A 113 9.05 -6.35 4.41
CA LEU A 113 9.79 -5.14 4.77
C LEU A 113 10.59 -5.34 6.06
N PHE A 114 10.02 -5.97 7.08
CA PHE A 114 10.74 -6.29 8.30
C PHE A 114 11.86 -7.32 8.11
N ALA A 115 11.69 -8.29 7.20
CA ALA A 115 12.72 -9.28 6.92
C ALA A 115 13.91 -8.70 6.14
N HIS A 116 13.66 -7.75 5.24
CA HIS A 116 14.68 -7.29 4.26
C HIS A 116 15.15 -5.85 4.47
N THR A 117 14.65 -5.14 5.48
CA THR A 117 15.08 -3.78 5.84
C THR A 117 15.32 -3.68 7.34
N ARG A 118 15.95 -2.58 7.79
CA ARG A 118 16.20 -2.32 9.22
C ARG A 118 15.15 -1.39 9.85
N VAL A 119 14.03 -1.14 9.19
CA VAL A 119 13.01 -0.27 9.77
C VAL A 119 12.38 -0.92 11.00
N GLU A 120 12.12 -0.12 12.02
CA GLU A 120 11.43 -0.55 13.24
C GLU A 120 9.92 -0.33 13.15
N ARG A 121 9.49 0.56 12.25
CA ARG A 121 8.12 1.01 12.16
C ARG A 121 7.61 0.99 10.73
N LEU A 122 6.42 0.44 10.54
CA LEU A 122 5.59 0.61 9.36
C LEU A 122 4.37 1.44 9.71
N GLU A 123 3.94 2.27 8.79
CA GLU A 123 2.76 3.12 8.90
C GLU A 123 1.80 2.86 7.75
N ALA A 124 0.54 3.15 7.98
CA ALA A 124 -0.48 3.23 6.94
C ALA A 124 -1.50 4.30 7.34
N SER A 125 -2.00 5.04 6.38
CA SER A 125 -3.07 6.01 6.62
C SER A 125 -4.21 5.77 5.66
N THR A 126 -5.42 5.84 6.17
CA THR A 126 -6.63 5.74 5.35
C THR A 126 -7.68 6.75 5.78
N ASP A 127 -8.57 7.11 4.87
CA ASP A 127 -9.70 8.00 5.17
C ASP A 127 -10.54 7.47 6.35
N VAL A 128 -11.00 8.36 7.22
CA VAL A 128 -11.86 7.99 8.37
C VAL A 128 -13.14 7.28 7.95
N GLU A 129 -13.62 7.49 6.72
CA GLU A 129 -14.79 6.81 6.16
C GLU A 129 -14.45 5.45 5.54
N ASN A 130 -13.18 5.16 5.28
CA ASN A 130 -12.76 3.89 4.67
C ASN A 130 -12.67 2.76 5.70
N THR A 131 -13.82 2.38 6.25
CA THR A 131 -13.92 1.34 7.29
C THR A 131 -13.42 -0.03 6.80
N ALA A 132 -13.47 -0.30 5.51
CA ALA A 132 -12.97 -1.55 4.94
C ALA A 132 -11.45 -1.65 5.09
N GLU A 133 -10.73 -0.58 4.78
CA GLU A 133 -9.27 -0.54 4.91
C GLU A 133 -8.83 -0.50 6.38
N GLN A 134 -9.55 0.21 7.25
CA GLN A 134 -9.29 0.19 8.69
C GLN A 134 -9.32 -1.23 9.23
N ARG A 135 -10.36 -2.01 8.91
CA ARG A 135 -10.46 -3.42 9.30
C ARG A 135 -9.37 -4.31 8.67
N ALA A 136 -8.95 -4.00 7.44
CA ALA A 136 -7.88 -4.76 6.78
C ALA A 136 -6.54 -4.53 7.49
N LEU A 137 -6.22 -3.29 7.85
CA LEU A 137 -5.02 -2.92 8.62
C LEU A 137 -5.00 -3.59 9.99
N GLU A 138 -6.10 -3.55 10.73
CA GLU A 138 -6.23 -4.20 12.04
C GLU A 138 -5.97 -5.72 11.94
N ARG A 139 -6.57 -6.39 10.93
CA ARG A 139 -6.32 -7.82 10.66
C ARG A 139 -4.89 -8.10 10.19
N ALA A 140 -4.23 -7.13 9.56
CA ALA A 140 -2.82 -7.24 9.18
C ALA A 140 -1.87 -6.98 10.36
N GLY A 141 -2.40 -6.71 11.56
CA GLY A 141 -1.64 -6.50 12.78
C GLY A 141 -1.17 -5.06 12.99
N PHE A 142 -1.80 -4.09 12.35
CA PHE A 142 -1.57 -2.67 12.60
C PHE A 142 -2.45 -2.17 13.73
N THR A 143 -1.90 -1.29 14.55
CA THR A 143 -2.58 -0.62 15.67
C THR A 143 -2.97 0.80 15.27
N ARG A 144 -4.20 1.19 15.55
CA ARG A 144 -4.68 2.56 15.34
C ARG A 144 -4.01 3.51 16.34
N GLU A 145 -3.45 4.62 15.85
CA GLU A 145 -2.73 5.59 16.70
C GLU A 145 -3.44 6.93 16.81
N ALA A 146 -3.89 7.49 15.69
CA ALA A 146 -4.39 8.86 15.67
C ALA A 146 -5.38 9.12 14.53
N VAL A 147 -6.08 10.24 14.65
CA VAL A 147 -6.76 10.90 13.53
C VAL A 147 -6.00 12.16 13.17
N LEU A 148 -5.56 12.23 11.93
CA LEU A 148 -4.89 13.38 11.34
C LEU A 148 -5.94 14.25 10.65
N ARG A 149 -6.27 15.40 11.25
CA ARG A 149 -7.31 16.27 10.73
C ARG A 149 -6.84 16.97 9.46
N HIS A 150 -7.69 17.01 8.40
CA HIS A 150 -7.44 17.68 7.13
C HIS A 150 -6.08 17.31 6.51
N ALA A 151 -5.69 16.03 6.63
CA ALA A 151 -4.37 15.56 6.25
C ALA A 151 -4.24 15.22 4.77
N GLN A 152 -5.33 14.96 4.08
CA GLN A 152 -5.31 14.57 2.68
C GLN A 152 -6.28 15.42 1.86
N TYR A 153 -5.76 16.04 0.78
CA TYR A 153 -6.60 16.71 -0.21
C TYR A 153 -6.98 15.74 -1.32
N ARG A 154 -8.27 15.55 -1.56
CA ARG A 154 -8.80 14.66 -2.58
C ARG A 154 -10.21 15.10 -2.96
N ASP A 155 -10.58 14.95 -4.22
CA ASP A 155 -11.94 15.21 -4.71
C ASP A 155 -12.49 16.60 -4.29
N GLY A 156 -11.62 17.63 -4.40
CA GLY A 156 -11.99 19.02 -4.11
C GLY A 156 -12.09 19.40 -2.63
N GLY A 157 -11.70 18.51 -1.69
CA GLY A 157 -11.78 18.76 -0.26
C GLY A 157 -10.64 18.17 0.57
N PHE A 158 -10.50 18.65 1.80
CA PHE A 158 -9.61 18.04 2.79
C PHE A 158 -10.34 16.94 3.56
N HIS A 159 -9.64 15.82 3.76
CA HIS A 159 -10.12 14.65 4.46
C HIS A 159 -9.31 14.36 5.72
N ASP A 160 -9.99 13.90 6.74
CA ASP A 160 -9.34 13.37 7.94
C ASP A 160 -8.86 11.94 7.66
N MET A 161 -7.66 11.62 8.13
CA MET A 161 -7.04 10.32 7.95
C MET A 161 -6.86 9.61 9.29
N VAL A 162 -7.09 8.32 9.32
CA VAL A 162 -6.70 7.48 10.48
C VAL A 162 -5.30 6.96 10.23
N LEU A 163 -4.40 7.23 11.17
CA LEU A 163 -3.03 6.71 11.17
C LEU A 163 -2.98 5.38 11.92
N TYR A 164 -2.39 4.41 11.27
CA TYR A 164 -2.07 3.08 11.80
C TYR A 164 -0.57 2.85 11.80
N SER A 165 -0.09 2.05 12.74
CA SER A 165 1.30 1.60 12.76
C SER A 165 1.44 0.14 13.13
N ARG A 166 2.56 -0.45 12.73
CA ARG A 166 3.03 -1.76 13.17
C ARG A 166 4.53 -1.69 13.45
N LEU A 167 4.93 -2.15 14.63
CA LEU A 167 6.34 -2.20 15.01
C LEU A 167 6.92 -3.60 14.74
N ARG A 168 8.23 -3.68 14.54
CA ARG A 168 8.94 -4.94 14.31
C ARG A 168 8.70 -5.98 15.41
N GLY A 169 8.58 -5.54 16.64
CA GLY A 169 8.34 -6.40 17.80
C GLY A 169 6.88 -6.77 18.05
N ASP A 170 5.94 -6.19 17.30
CA ASP A 170 4.52 -6.49 17.49
C ASP A 170 4.22 -7.93 17.07
N ARG A 171 3.55 -8.67 17.95
CA ARG A 171 3.07 -10.01 17.61
C ARG A 171 1.91 -9.90 16.62
N PRO A 172 1.85 -10.78 15.61
CA PRO A 172 0.64 -10.89 14.79
C PRO A 172 -0.58 -11.10 15.71
N SER A 173 -1.66 -10.35 15.47
CA SER A 173 -2.91 -10.58 16.20
C SER A 173 -3.31 -12.05 16.01
N GLN A 174 -3.40 -12.78 17.11
CA GLN A 174 -4.01 -14.11 17.09
C GLN A 174 -5.53 -13.87 16.95
N VAL A 175 -6.04 -14.07 15.74
CA VAL A 175 -7.49 -14.14 15.47
C VAL A 175 -7.86 -15.60 15.31
#